data_8eb71182c6236aeaa916b7af3ace1111
#
_entry.id   8eb71182c6236aeaa916b7af3ace1111
#
_cell.length_a   1.000
_cell.length_b   1.000
_cell.length_c   1.000
_cell.angle_alpha   90.00
_cell.angle_beta   90.00
_cell.angle_gamma   90.00
#
_symmetry.space_group_name_H-M   'P 1'
#
loop_
_entity.id
_entity.type
_entity.pdbx_description
1 polymer ?
#
loop_
_entity_poly.entity_id
_entity_poly.type
_entity_poly.pdbx_seq_one_letter_code
_entity_poly.pdbx_strand_id
1 'polypeptide(L)'
;MTANLTTTLLTCCALGLGAAHGAQALDKVELTVSGPQSDALGDALRSASVLRGLVDNPEATADDILAAARGDYARLVEVLYSEGYYSVDVSILIDGREAALIDPFRAPEQIGNATITVDPGRLFRFGAVRIEPLAGERPLPDGFRSDAPARARVAREATREAINDWRNAGHAKARITDQRVLARHDSARLDVDVDVAPGPRVRFGDVAVRGQSAVRGSRIRRIAGLPRGETYDPDEVDKAATRLRKVGTFSSVQVNEAETVTSDGALDMEIAVVDRRPRRIGGGLEYSSFDGLTLSGYWLHRNLLGGAEQFRVDSEIAQIGGTGQGTDYSLSFRFERPAVYGPDTLFFAEAGFIYSDEPRFLEEKFRFTTGVSREFSERLSGDLGIGYEYARITDRYAGIFTQREMQLLSLPLSLTYDNRDDPLDASRGIYARAELTPFYETFDAQTGGQATLDLRSYRALGETGGTVLAGRLQLGALVGPEARAAPPDFLFYSGGAGTVRGQPYKSLTADYGGVELGGRS
;
A
#
# COMPACT_ATOMS: atom_id res chain seq x y z
N MET A 1 -13.68 -7.16 63.70
CA MET A 1 -12.26 -7.48 63.86
C MET A 1 -11.54 -6.73 62.73
N THR A 2 -10.93 -5.67 63.12
CA THR A 2 -10.14 -4.71 62.35
C THR A 2 -8.76 -5.28 62.11
N ALA A 3 -8.24 -5.18 60.91
CA ALA A 3 -6.79 -5.22 60.66
C ALA A 3 -6.42 -4.29 59.52
N ASN A 4 -5.84 -3.18 59.87
CA ASN A 4 -5.12 -2.21 59.06
C ASN A 4 -3.93 -2.86 58.33
N LEU A 5 -3.73 -2.48 57.05
CA LEU A 5 -2.42 -2.54 56.43
C LEU A 5 -2.05 -1.14 55.93
N THR A 6 -1.35 -0.46 56.81
CA THR A 6 -0.65 0.81 56.57
C THR A 6 0.70 0.53 55.91
N THR A 7 0.98 1.27 54.81
CA THR A 7 2.21 2.02 54.52
C THR A 7 3.57 1.36 54.74
N THR A 8 4.31 1.11 53.65
CA THR A 8 5.77 1.35 53.66
C THR A 8 6.23 1.85 52.32
N LEU A 9 6.20 3.16 52.17
CA LEU A 9 7.00 3.93 51.24
C LEU A 9 8.23 4.38 52.03
N LEU A 10 9.40 3.90 51.70
CA LEU A 10 10.68 4.51 52.11
C LEU A 10 11.73 4.15 51.08
N THR A 11 12.01 5.12 50.20
CA THR A 11 13.26 5.89 50.19
C THR A 11 14.52 5.04 50.02
N CYS A 12 14.96 4.93 48.76
CA CYS A 12 16.39 4.85 48.42
C CYS A 12 16.72 5.92 47.39
N CYS A 13 16.84 7.17 47.86
CA CYS A 13 17.68 8.15 47.21
C CYS A 13 19.10 7.86 47.68
N ALA A 14 19.91 7.26 46.85
CA ALA A 14 21.35 7.22 46.98
C ALA A 14 21.95 7.73 45.71
N LEU A 15 22.35 8.97 45.76
CA LEU A 15 23.45 9.66 45.08
C LEU A 15 24.32 8.73 44.21
N GLY A 16 24.03 8.76 42.91
CA GLY A 16 24.98 8.54 41.85
C GLY A 16 25.14 9.88 41.13
N LEU A 17 26.00 10.75 41.62
CA LEU A 17 26.60 11.81 40.81
C LEU A 17 27.50 11.12 39.75
N GLY A 18 26.91 10.51 38.78
CA GLY A 18 27.52 10.27 37.49
C GLY A 18 27.66 11.64 36.84
N ALA A 19 28.88 12.09 36.62
CA ALA A 19 29.16 13.21 35.77
C ALA A 19 28.43 12.97 34.45
N ALA A 20 27.33 13.66 34.21
CA ALA A 20 26.77 13.81 32.89
C ALA A 20 27.88 14.53 32.09
N HIS A 21 28.70 13.76 31.39
CA HIS A 21 29.44 14.27 30.27
C HIS A 21 28.36 14.72 29.30
N GLY A 22 28.12 16.02 29.23
CA GLY A 22 27.22 16.58 28.25
C GLY A 22 27.72 16.10 26.89
N ALA A 23 26.94 15.24 26.24
CA ALA A 23 27.13 14.95 24.84
C ALA A 23 27.03 16.32 24.14
N GLN A 24 28.15 16.85 23.67
CA GLN A 24 28.15 18.10 22.96
C GLN A 24 27.75 17.75 21.53
N ALA A 25 26.54 18.14 21.17
CA ALA A 25 26.01 17.98 19.84
C ALA A 25 26.95 18.71 18.84
N LEU A 26 27.01 18.18 17.64
CA LEU A 26 27.67 18.85 16.51
C LEU A 26 26.93 20.17 16.26
N ASP A 27 27.59 21.29 16.51
CA ASP A 27 26.95 22.62 16.49
C ASP A 27 26.63 23.07 15.07
N LYS A 28 27.51 22.79 14.10
CA LYS A 28 27.36 23.27 12.74
C LYS A 28 28.00 22.34 11.71
N VAL A 29 27.26 22.09 10.61
CA VAL A 29 27.81 21.52 9.38
C VAL A 29 27.63 22.52 8.24
N GLU A 30 28.72 23.02 7.71
CA GLU A 30 28.74 23.91 6.55
C GLU A 30 29.10 23.11 5.29
N LEU A 31 28.23 23.16 4.28
CA LEU A 31 28.48 22.51 2.98
C LEU A 31 28.58 23.57 1.89
N THR A 32 29.75 23.66 1.27
CA THR A 32 30.09 24.63 0.21
C THR A 32 30.39 23.87 -1.08
N VAL A 33 29.76 24.27 -2.18
CA VAL A 33 30.03 23.74 -3.51
C VAL A 33 30.68 24.82 -4.35
N SER A 34 31.88 24.54 -4.88
CA SER A 34 32.60 25.49 -5.73
C SER A 34 32.10 25.48 -7.17
N GLY A 35 32.23 26.62 -7.87
CA GLY A 35 31.87 26.79 -9.26
C GLY A 35 30.41 27.17 -9.54
N PRO A 36 30.01 27.39 -10.82
CA PRO A 36 28.69 27.79 -11.24
C PRO A 36 27.74 26.57 -11.26
N GLN A 37 27.28 26.17 -10.08
CA GLN A 37 26.44 24.97 -9.92
C GLN A 37 24.97 25.34 -9.75
N SER A 38 24.08 24.44 -10.18
CA SER A 38 22.65 24.60 -9.95
C SER A 38 22.33 24.40 -8.45
N ASP A 39 21.37 25.15 -7.93
CA ASP A 39 20.87 24.97 -6.57
C ASP A 39 20.45 23.51 -6.31
N ALA A 40 19.94 22.83 -7.35
CA ALA A 40 19.55 21.42 -7.29
C ALA A 40 20.72 20.46 -6.93
N LEU A 41 21.95 20.71 -7.45
CA LEU A 41 23.11 19.90 -7.05
C LEU A 41 23.45 20.10 -5.57
N GLY A 42 23.45 21.37 -5.14
CA GLY A 42 23.68 21.71 -3.73
C GLY A 42 22.63 21.06 -2.81
N ASP A 43 21.36 21.04 -3.21
CA ASP A 43 20.30 20.40 -2.43
C ASP A 43 20.45 18.87 -2.39
N ALA A 44 20.81 18.25 -3.52
CA ALA A 44 21.09 16.82 -3.57
C ALA A 44 22.25 16.41 -2.65
N LEU A 45 23.35 17.17 -2.66
CA LEU A 45 24.49 16.94 -1.78
C LEU A 45 24.12 17.16 -0.30
N ARG A 46 23.37 18.22 0.00
CA ARG A 46 22.86 18.47 1.36
C ARG A 46 21.99 17.32 1.89
N SER A 47 21.15 16.77 1.04
CA SER A 47 20.25 15.67 1.40
C SER A 47 20.96 14.33 1.58
N ALA A 48 22.09 14.12 0.89
CA ALA A 48 22.85 12.88 0.95
C ALA A 48 23.81 12.82 2.16
N SER A 49 24.17 13.95 2.74
CA SER A 49 25.09 14.00 3.87
C SER A 49 24.43 13.53 5.16
N VAL A 50 24.91 12.41 5.71
CA VAL A 50 24.49 11.89 7.01
C VAL A 50 25.04 12.77 8.14
N LEU A 51 26.24 13.33 7.95
CA LEU A 51 26.85 14.22 8.92
C LEU A 51 25.96 15.44 9.24
N ARG A 52 25.26 15.97 8.25
CA ARG A 52 24.30 17.07 8.46
C ARG A 52 23.07 16.66 9.27
N GLY A 53 22.66 15.39 9.19
CA GLY A 53 21.55 14.86 9.98
C GLY A 53 21.88 14.67 11.47
N LEU A 54 23.17 14.82 11.85
CA LEU A 54 23.63 14.75 13.24
C LEU A 54 23.72 16.12 13.93
N VAL A 55 23.47 17.21 13.21
CA VAL A 55 23.40 18.56 13.82
C VAL A 55 22.25 18.57 14.82
N ASP A 56 22.48 19.14 15.98
CA ASP A 56 21.52 19.23 17.10
C ASP A 56 21.01 17.86 17.62
N ASN A 57 21.67 16.75 17.28
CA ASN A 57 21.37 15.46 17.86
C ASN A 57 22.15 15.25 19.18
N PRO A 58 21.49 15.32 20.34
CA PRO A 58 22.18 15.22 21.64
C PRO A 58 22.67 13.79 21.95
N GLU A 59 22.24 12.78 21.18
CA GLU A 59 22.67 11.39 21.36
C GLU A 59 23.87 11.01 20.48
N ALA A 60 24.27 11.89 19.52
CA ALA A 60 25.40 11.62 18.64
C ALA A 60 26.73 11.75 19.38
N THR A 61 27.53 10.69 19.33
CA THR A 61 28.87 10.67 19.88
C THR A 61 29.91 11.22 18.88
N ALA A 62 31.10 11.59 19.35
CA ALA A 62 32.20 12.00 18.46
C ALA A 62 32.58 10.88 17.47
N ASP A 63 32.48 9.61 17.88
CA ASP A 63 32.71 8.46 17.01
C ASP A 63 31.66 8.38 15.91
N ASP A 64 30.37 8.62 16.23
CA ASP A 64 29.27 8.63 15.23
C ASP A 64 29.49 9.77 14.22
N ILE A 65 29.87 10.93 14.68
CA ILE A 65 30.15 12.10 13.82
C ILE A 65 31.35 11.81 12.89
N LEU A 66 32.43 11.24 13.40
CA LEU A 66 33.59 10.86 12.60
C LEU A 66 33.27 9.76 11.60
N ALA A 67 32.48 8.75 12.00
CA ALA A 67 32.03 7.68 11.13
C ALA A 67 31.11 8.21 10.01
N ALA A 68 30.19 9.12 10.34
CA ALA A 68 29.32 9.79 9.36
C ALA A 68 30.16 10.63 8.37
N ALA A 69 31.12 11.44 8.86
CA ALA A 69 32.00 12.23 8.02
C ALA A 69 32.82 11.38 7.06
N ARG A 70 33.38 10.27 7.52
CA ARG A 70 34.12 9.33 6.66
C ARG A 70 33.24 8.60 5.66
N GLY A 71 32.01 8.30 6.03
CA GLY A 71 31.02 7.72 5.13
C GLY A 71 30.52 8.70 4.06
N ASP A 72 30.50 9.99 4.36
CA ASP A 72 30.01 11.02 3.46
C ASP A 72 30.88 11.22 2.23
N TYR A 73 32.22 10.98 2.28
CA TYR A 73 33.05 11.01 1.07
C TYR A 73 32.47 10.14 -0.05
N ALA A 74 32.17 8.87 0.24
CA ALA A 74 31.63 7.96 -0.74
C ALA A 74 30.22 8.38 -1.21
N ARG A 75 29.37 8.82 -0.28
CA ARG A 75 27.99 9.24 -0.60
C ARG A 75 27.97 10.49 -1.49
N LEU A 76 28.78 11.50 -1.15
CA LEU A 76 28.85 12.72 -1.95
C LEU A 76 29.43 12.47 -3.34
N VAL A 77 30.47 11.64 -3.45
CA VAL A 77 31.02 11.19 -4.74
C VAL A 77 29.97 10.44 -5.56
N GLU A 78 29.16 9.57 -4.94
CA GLU A 78 28.09 8.85 -5.62
C GLU A 78 27.02 9.81 -6.18
N VAL A 79 26.62 10.83 -5.40
CA VAL A 79 25.70 11.88 -5.88
C VAL A 79 26.30 12.62 -7.07
N LEU A 80 27.56 13.04 -6.99
CA LEU A 80 28.25 13.76 -8.05
C LEU A 80 28.34 12.92 -9.33
N TYR A 81 28.68 11.63 -9.24
CA TYR A 81 28.68 10.70 -10.37
C TYR A 81 27.28 10.50 -10.94
N SER A 82 26.26 10.45 -10.06
CA SER A 82 24.87 10.32 -10.52
C SER A 82 24.42 11.49 -11.36
N GLU A 83 24.97 12.69 -11.12
CA GLU A 83 24.68 13.92 -11.86
C GLU A 83 25.67 14.20 -13.00
N GLY A 84 26.70 13.35 -13.16
CA GLY A 84 27.62 13.41 -14.33
C GLY A 84 28.94 14.14 -14.06
N TYR A 85 29.33 14.30 -12.83
CA TYR A 85 30.61 14.88 -12.44
C TYR A 85 31.58 13.78 -12.03
N TYR A 86 32.68 13.57 -12.78
CA TYR A 86 33.65 12.49 -12.56
C TYR A 86 35.06 12.96 -12.21
N SER A 87 35.31 14.28 -12.21
CA SER A 87 36.58 14.90 -11.80
C SER A 87 36.37 15.66 -10.50
N VAL A 88 35.88 14.98 -9.49
CA VAL A 88 35.42 15.59 -8.24
C VAL A 88 36.51 15.61 -7.19
N ASP A 89 36.53 16.66 -6.37
CA ASP A 89 37.30 16.74 -5.15
C ASP A 89 36.36 17.04 -3.97
N VAL A 90 36.47 16.22 -2.91
CA VAL A 90 35.64 16.33 -1.70
C VAL A 90 36.56 16.36 -0.49
N SER A 91 36.50 17.42 0.26
CA SER A 91 37.22 17.59 1.56
C SER A 91 36.20 17.74 2.67
N ILE A 92 36.37 16.99 3.75
CA ILE A 92 35.53 17.04 4.95
C ILE A 92 36.45 17.32 6.16
N LEU A 93 36.38 18.52 6.67
CA LEU A 93 37.16 18.95 7.84
C LEU A 93 36.30 18.81 9.10
N ILE A 94 36.84 18.16 10.10
CA ILE A 94 36.31 18.07 11.46
C ILE A 94 37.22 18.95 12.34
N ASP A 95 36.70 20.05 12.88
CA ASP A 95 37.44 21.06 13.65
C ASP A 95 38.77 21.45 12.97
N GLY A 96 38.71 21.64 11.64
CA GLY A 96 39.87 22.04 10.81
C GLY A 96 40.82 20.92 10.40
N ARG A 97 40.54 19.65 10.75
CA ARG A 97 41.37 18.49 10.38
C ARG A 97 40.61 17.61 9.39
N GLU A 98 41.29 17.13 8.35
CA GLU A 98 40.70 16.25 7.35
C GLU A 98 40.22 14.94 7.99
N ALA A 99 38.91 14.64 7.88
CA ALA A 99 38.28 13.51 8.54
C ALA A 99 38.87 12.15 8.10
N ALA A 100 39.33 12.07 6.85
CA ALA A 100 39.98 10.87 6.31
C ALA A 100 41.32 10.57 7.04
N LEU A 101 42.00 11.58 7.58
CA LEU A 101 43.30 11.47 8.26
C LEU A 101 43.18 11.32 9.79
N ILE A 102 41.99 11.44 10.37
CA ILE A 102 41.77 11.22 11.80
C ILE A 102 41.73 9.72 12.07
N ASP A 103 42.61 9.23 12.97
CA ASP A 103 42.61 7.83 13.39
C ASP A 103 41.30 7.52 14.15
N PRO A 104 40.50 6.54 13.71
CA PRO A 104 39.25 6.18 14.39
C PRO A 104 39.43 5.73 15.84
N PHE A 105 40.58 5.16 16.19
CA PHE A 105 40.92 4.76 17.56
C PHE A 105 41.45 5.91 18.43
N ARG A 106 41.62 7.09 17.84
CA ARG A 106 42.06 8.32 18.49
C ARG A 106 41.18 9.50 18.08
N ALA A 107 39.88 9.23 17.98
CA ALA A 107 38.91 10.29 17.71
C ALA A 107 38.97 11.37 18.79
N PRO A 108 38.73 12.65 18.45
CA PRO A 108 38.57 13.70 19.42
C PRO A 108 37.44 13.38 20.41
N GLU A 109 37.58 13.73 21.68
CA GLU A 109 36.52 13.53 22.68
C GLU A 109 35.25 14.36 22.38
N GLN A 110 35.44 15.49 21.69
CA GLN A 110 34.36 16.42 21.29
C GLN A 110 34.61 16.92 19.88
N ILE A 111 33.53 17.08 19.12
CA ILE A 111 33.54 17.63 17.76
C ILE A 111 32.47 18.72 17.69
N GLY A 112 32.91 19.98 17.47
CA GLY A 112 32.01 21.12 17.41
C GLY A 112 31.57 21.49 16.00
N ASN A 113 32.50 21.47 15.04
CA ASN A 113 32.23 21.97 13.69
C ASN A 113 32.68 20.99 12.60
N ALA A 114 31.91 20.91 11.55
CA ALA A 114 32.30 20.21 10.33
C ALA A 114 32.15 21.12 9.11
N THR A 115 33.13 21.08 8.21
CA THR A 115 33.09 21.80 6.94
C THR A 115 33.26 20.82 5.80
N ILE A 116 32.29 20.76 4.92
CA ILE A 116 32.29 19.94 3.70
C ILE A 116 32.52 20.90 2.52
N THR A 117 33.62 20.71 1.82
CA THR A 117 33.92 21.45 0.59
C THR A 117 33.90 20.48 -0.60
N VAL A 118 33.11 20.81 -1.60
CA VAL A 118 32.96 20.00 -2.81
C VAL A 118 33.35 20.81 -4.03
N ASP A 119 34.34 20.33 -4.78
CA ASP A 119 34.61 20.78 -6.14
C ASP A 119 34.12 19.71 -7.10
N PRO A 120 33.00 19.93 -7.80
CA PRO A 120 32.46 18.96 -8.75
C PRO A 120 33.27 18.86 -10.05
N GLY A 121 34.15 19.82 -10.32
CA GLY A 121 34.88 19.90 -11.58
C GLY A 121 33.94 20.12 -12.79
N ARG A 122 34.34 19.59 -13.96
CA ARG A 122 33.56 19.74 -15.19
C ARG A 122 32.45 18.71 -15.31
N LEU A 123 31.28 19.12 -15.83
CA LEU A 123 30.21 18.20 -16.22
C LEU A 123 30.66 17.36 -17.42
N PHE A 124 30.65 16.05 -17.25
CA PHE A 124 30.95 15.10 -18.32
C PHE A 124 29.74 14.90 -19.24
N ARG A 125 30.02 14.65 -20.51
CA ARG A 125 29.04 14.25 -21.50
C ARG A 125 29.33 12.84 -21.98
N PHE A 126 28.31 12.10 -22.36
CA PHE A 126 28.53 10.80 -22.98
C PHE A 126 29.36 10.95 -24.25
N GLY A 127 30.36 10.12 -24.42
CA GLY A 127 31.11 9.91 -25.64
C GLY A 127 30.45 8.82 -26.49
N ALA A 128 31.17 7.71 -26.71
CA ALA A 128 30.58 6.52 -27.30
C ALA A 128 29.69 5.80 -26.31
N VAL A 129 28.46 5.49 -26.68
CA VAL A 129 27.52 4.69 -25.89
C VAL A 129 27.03 3.50 -26.70
N ARG A 130 27.15 2.29 -26.14
CA ARG A 130 26.73 1.04 -26.78
C ARG A 130 26.16 0.08 -25.74
N ILE A 131 25.02 -0.51 -26.04
CA ILE A 131 24.47 -1.67 -25.35
C ILE A 131 24.00 -2.64 -26.42
N GLU A 132 24.64 -3.81 -26.53
CA GLU A 132 24.35 -4.78 -27.58
C GLU A 132 24.42 -6.22 -27.08
N PRO A 133 23.59 -7.13 -27.64
CA PRO A 133 22.44 -6.85 -28.51
C PRO A 133 21.23 -6.31 -27.74
N LEU A 134 20.34 -5.58 -28.43
CA LEU A 134 19.05 -5.13 -27.91
C LEU A 134 17.93 -6.10 -28.30
N ALA A 135 16.88 -6.19 -27.49
CA ALA A 135 15.74 -7.10 -27.67
C ALA A 135 14.68 -6.57 -28.66
N GLY A 136 14.99 -5.61 -29.49
CA GLY A 136 14.04 -5.01 -30.44
C GLY A 136 14.43 -3.60 -30.79
N GLU A 137 13.48 -2.87 -31.39
CA GLU A 137 13.67 -1.50 -31.83
C GLU A 137 13.32 -0.43 -30.80
N ARG A 138 13.05 -0.82 -29.54
CA ARG A 138 12.72 0.15 -28.50
C ARG A 138 13.93 1.08 -28.29
N PRO A 139 13.75 2.40 -28.35
CA PRO A 139 14.84 3.33 -28.09
C PRO A 139 15.26 3.24 -26.61
N LEU A 140 16.55 3.32 -26.38
CA LEU A 140 17.11 3.51 -25.04
C LEU A 140 16.64 4.88 -24.46
N PRO A 141 16.73 5.09 -23.15
CA PRO A 141 16.32 6.35 -22.53
C PRO A 141 16.91 7.57 -23.23
N ASP A 142 16.12 8.60 -23.44
CA ASP A 142 16.50 9.80 -24.20
C ASP A 142 17.82 10.46 -23.75
N GLY A 143 18.15 10.32 -22.48
CA GLY A 143 19.41 10.81 -21.93
C GLY A 143 20.63 9.94 -22.24
N PHE A 144 20.46 8.69 -22.72
CA PHE A 144 21.57 7.77 -23.00
C PHE A 144 22.01 7.88 -24.47
N ARG A 145 22.63 9.00 -24.81
CA ARG A 145 23.14 9.28 -26.16
C ARG A 145 24.39 10.15 -26.13
N SER A 146 25.19 10.09 -27.18
CA SER A 146 26.38 10.96 -27.30
C SER A 146 26.00 12.45 -27.11
N ASP A 147 26.88 13.18 -26.46
CA ASP A 147 26.76 14.60 -26.10
C ASP A 147 25.71 14.96 -25.03
N ALA A 148 24.91 14.01 -24.58
CA ALA A 148 24.05 14.24 -23.40
C ALA A 148 24.86 14.26 -22.10
N PRO A 149 24.39 14.92 -21.03
CA PRO A 149 25.05 14.86 -19.71
C PRO A 149 25.23 13.40 -19.25
N ALA A 150 26.46 13.04 -18.91
CA ALA A 150 26.83 11.64 -18.60
C ALA A 150 26.42 11.25 -17.17
N ARG A 151 25.14 11.31 -16.88
CA ARG A 151 24.59 10.92 -15.58
C ARG A 151 24.65 9.42 -15.37
N ALA A 152 25.35 8.94 -14.34
CA ALA A 152 25.49 7.50 -14.07
C ALA A 152 24.14 6.80 -13.89
N ARG A 153 23.12 7.48 -13.34
CA ARG A 153 21.77 6.96 -13.23
C ARG A 153 21.14 6.62 -14.58
N VAL A 154 21.39 7.43 -15.63
CA VAL A 154 20.88 7.21 -16.98
C VAL A 154 21.54 5.98 -17.62
N ALA A 155 22.84 5.79 -17.44
CA ALA A 155 23.53 4.61 -17.94
C ALA A 155 23.05 3.32 -17.23
N ARG A 156 22.84 3.36 -15.91
CA ARG A 156 22.27 2.22 -15.15
C ARG A 156 20.84 1.91 -15.57
N GLU A 157 20.02 2.93 -15.81
CA GLU A 157 18.64 2.78 -16.27
C GLU A 157 18.60 2.15 -17.68
N ALA A 158 19.38 2.68 -18.61
CA ALA A 158 19.50 2.14 -19.97
C ALA A 158 19.90 0.65 -19.96
N THR A 159 20.89 0.31 -19.15
CA THR A 159 21.34 -1.10 -19.00
C THR A 159 20.27 -2.00 -18.39
N ARG A 160 19.55 -1.52 -17.37
CA ARG A 160 18.44 -2.26 -16.74
C ARG A 160 17.29 -2.47 -17.72
N GLU A 161 16.91 -1.42 -18.46
CA GLU A 161 15.86 -1.53 -19.48
C GLU A 161 16.23 -2.52 -20.57
N ALA A 162 17.46 -2.49 -21.08
CA ALA A 162 17.93 -3.45 -22.08
C ALA A 162 17.82 -4.91 -21.60
N ILE A 163 18.15 -5.19 -20.33
CA ILE A 163 17.98 -6.52 -19.74
C ILE A 163 16.49 -6.86 -19.59
N ASN A 164 15.68 -5.93 -19.09
CA ASN A 164 14.24 -6.15 -18.91
C ASN A 164 13.53 -6.40 -20.24
N ASP A 165 13.91 -5.71 -21.31
CA ASP A 165 13.35 -5.94 -22.66
C ASP A 165 13.63 -7.36 -23.16
N TRP A 166 14.84 -7.90 -22.91
CA TRP A 166 15.14 -9.29 -23.19
C TRP A 166 14.32 -10.25 -22.33
N ARG A 167 14.16 -9.95 -21.05
CA ARG A 167 13.33 -10.77 -20.14
C ARG A 167 11.86 -10.77 -20.59
N ASN A 168 11.32 -9.63 -20.98
CA ASN A 168 9.96 -9.48 -21.52
C ASN A 168 9.79 -10.21 -22.87
N ALA A 169 10.87 -10.38 -23.64
CA ALA A 169 10.89 -11.18 -24.86
C ALA A 169 10.98 -12.72 -24.59
N GLY A 170 11.00 -13.13 -23.32
CA GLY A 170 11.04 -14.52 -22.90
C GLY A 170 12.45 -15.06 -22.57
N HIS A 171 13.45 -14.20 -22.51
CA HIS A 171 14.84 -14.56 -22.21
C HIS A 171 15.13 -14.35 -20.71
N ALA A 172 14.57 -15.20 -19.85
CA ALA A 172 14.65 -15.07 -18.39
C ALA A 172 16.08 -14.93 -17.85
N LYS A 173 17.08 -15.54 -18.54
CA LYS A 173 18.49 -15.55 -18.12
C LYS A 173 19.35 -14.49 -18.80
N ALA A 174 18.70 -13.44 -19.34
CA ALA A 174 19.42 -12.29 -19.90
C ALA A 174 20.28 -11.61 -18.80
N ARG A 175 21.53 -11.35 -19.13
CA ARG A 175 22.51 -10.78 -18.20
C ARG A 175 23.57 -9.96 -18.94
N ILE A 176 24.22 -9.07 -18.21
CA ILE A 176 25.42 -8.40 -18.65
C ILE A 176 26.59 -9.41 -18.60
N THR A 177 27.38 -9.50 -19.66
CA THR A 177 28.59 -10.32 -19.75
C THR A 177 29.85 -9.51 -19.61
N ASP A 178 29.87 -8.30 -20.15
CA ASP A 178 30.96 -7.34 -19.97
C ASP A 178 30.39 -5.92 -19.89
N GLN A 179 31.00 -5.09 -19.06
CA GLN A 179 30.67 -3.68 -18.95
C GLN A 179 31.94 -2.87 -18.80
N ARG A 180 32.17 -1.96 -19.74
CA ARG A 180 33.31 -1.05 -19.72
C ARG A 180 32.81 0.38 -19.67
N VAL A 181 33.25 1.09 -18.63
CA VAL A 181 32.96 2.53 -18.47
C VAL A 181 34.32 3.24 -18.40
N LEU A 182 34.56 4.16 -19.35
CA LEU A 182 35.81 4.89 -19.45
C LEU A 182 35.57 6.39 -19.35
N ALA A 183 36.05 7.00 -18.26
CA ALA A 183 36.05 8.44 -18.09
C ALA A 183 37.32 9.06 -18.71
N ARG A 184 37.16 9.89 -19.72
CA ARG A 184 38.24 10.68 -20.35
C ARG A 184 38.26 12.07 -19.73
N HIS A 185 39.11 12.26 -18.75
CA HIS A 185 39.17 13.50 -17.96
C HIS A 185 39.64 14.72 -18.75
N ASP A 186 40.51 14.52 -19.74
CA ASP A 186 41.00 15.57 -20.64
C ASP A 186 39.90 16.24 -21.45
N SER A 187 38.99 15.43 -21.98
CA SER A 187 37.89 15.85 -22.85
C SER A 187 36.54 15.94 -22.11
N ALA A 188 36.47 15.57 -20.80
CA ALA A 188 35.25 15.43 -20.02
C ALA A 188 34.19 14.56 -20.73
N ARG A 189 34.61 13.39 -21.23
CA ARG A 189 33.76 12.40 -21.91
C ARG A 189 33.69 11.11 -21.11
N LEU A 190 32.51 10.48 -21.12
CA LEU A 190 32.26 9.16 -20.54
C LEU A 190 31.82 8.21 -21.66
N ASP A 191 32.66 7.24 -21.99
CA ASP A 191 32.31 6.16 -22.89
C ASP A 191 31.70 5.01 -22.08
N VAL A 192 30.61 4.44 -22.57
CA VAL A 192 29.90 3.32 -21.93
C VAL A 192 29.68 2.22 -22.97
N ASP A 193 30.20 1.05 -22.71
CA ASP A 193 30.11 -0.12 -23.57
C ASP A 193 29.63 -1.31 -22.74
N VAL A 194 28.48 -1.90 -23.14
CA VAL A 194 27.83 -2.98 -22.40
C VAL A 194 27.49 -4.12 -23.35
N ASP A 195 28.01 -5.29 -23.07
CA ASP A 195 27.70 -6.53 -23.79
C ASP A 195 26.64 -7.33 -23.03
N VAL A 196 25.54 -7.64 -23.70
CA VAL A 196 24.42 -8.39 -23.17
C VAL A 196 24.40 -9.81 -23.73
N ALA A 197 24.28 -10.81 -22.87
CA ALA A 197 23.94 -12.17 -23.28
C ALA A 197 22.46 -12.44 -22.99
N PRO A 198 21.63 -12.55 -24.03
CA PRO A 198 20.19 -12.81 -23.86
C PRO A 198 19.92 -14.19 -23.20
N GLY A 199 20.77 -15.18 -23.48
CA GLY A 199 20.46 -16.58 -23.15
C GLY A 199 19.33 -17.14 -24.01
N PRO A 200 18.85 -18.36 -23.73
CA PRO A 200 17.78 -18.98 -24.50
C PRO A 200 16.42 -18.32 -24.18
N ARG A 201 15.52 -18.34 -25.17
CA ARG A 201 14.09 -18.06 -24.93
C ARG A 201 13.49 -19.27 -24.23
N VAL A 202 12.79 -19.06 -23.12
CA VAL A 202 12.29 -20.14 -22.27
C VAL A 202 10.77 -20.06 -22.09
N ARG A 203 10.18 -21.18 -21.61
CA ARG A 203 8.78 -21.28 -21.20
C ARG A 203 8.71 -21.57 -19.71
N PHE A 204 7.61 -21.25 -19.07
CA PHE A 204 7.35 -21.67 -17.70
C PHE A 204 7.31 -23.19 -17.59
N GLY A 205 8.17 -23.74 -16.74
CA GLY A 205 8.26 -25.17 -16.42
C GLY A 205 7.36 -25.57 -15.24
N ASP A 206 7.84 -26.53 -14.47
CA ASP A 206 7.17 -26.99 -13.25
C ASP A 206 7.35 -26.00 -12.10
N VAL A 207 6.35 -25.96 -11.19
CA VAL A 207 6.37 -25.10 -10.02
C VAL A 207 6.56 -25.96 -8.76
N ALA A 208 7.74 -25.87 -8.17
CA ALA A 208 8.04 -26.46 -6.87
C ALA A 208 7.63 -25.52 -5.73
N VAL A 209 7.08 -26.08 -4.65
CA VAL A 209 6.79 -25.33 -3.43
C VAL A 209 7.77 -25.77 -2.36
N ARG A 210 8.50 -24.83 -1.77
CA ARG A 210 9.48 -25.04 -0.71
C ARG A 210 9.01 -24.45 0.61
N GLY A 211 9.60 -24.97 1.69
CA GLY A 211 9.29 -24.58 3.06
C GLY A 211 8.16 -25.39 3.69
N GLN A 212 7.96 -25.15 4.98
CA GLN A 212 6.89 -25.80 5.74
C GLN A 212 5.69 -24.83 5.80
N SER A 213 4.61 -25.17 5.12
CA SER A 213 3.36 -24.41 5.15
C SER A 213 2.19 -25.33 5.49
N ALA A 214 1.26 -24.84 6.30
CA ALA A 214 -0.01 -25.48 6.56
C ALA A 214 -0.97 -25.41 5.36
N VAL A 215 -0.66 -24.59 4.36
CA VAL A 215 -1.39 -24.53 3.08
C VAL A 215 -0.85 -25.61 2.14
N ARG A 216 -1.76 -26.41 1.58
CA ARG A 216 -1.38 -27.47 0.62
C ARG A 216 -0.64 -26.89 -0.59
N GLY A 217 0.48 -27.49 -0.99
CA GLY A 217 1.29 -27.04 -2.11
C GLY A 217 0.52 -26.90 -3.44
N SER A 218 -0.47 -27.77 -3.68
CA SER A 218 -1.35 -27.65 -4.85
C SER A 218 -2.20 -26.37 -4.82
N ARG A 219 -2.60 -25.89 -3.64
CA ARG A 219 -3.32 -24.63 -3.49
C ARG A 219 -2.41 -23.43 -3.68
N ILE A 220 -1.18 -23.49 -3.14
CA ILE A 220 -0.16 -22.44 -3.35
C ILE A 220 0.08 -22.25 -4.85
N ARG A 221 0.32 -23.34 -5.60
CA ARG A 221 0.48 -23.28 -7.06
C ARG A 221 -0.72 -22.69 -7.78
N ARG A 222 -1.94 -23.08 -7.37
CA ARG A 222 -3.18 -22.57 -7.98
C ARG A 222 -3.39 -21.08 -7.71
N ILE A 223 -3.05 -20.60 -6.51
CA ILE A 223 -3.14 -19.18 -6.14
C ILE A 223 -2.09 -18.38 -6.92
N ALA A 224 -0.86 -18.88 -7.02
CA ALA A 224 0.20 -18.25 -7.81
C ALA A 224 -0.20 -18.08 -9.28
N GLY A 225 -0.79 -19.12 -9.87
CA GLY A 225 -1.36 -19.05 -11.22
C GLY A 225 -0.33 -18.88 -12.33
N LEU A 226 0.92 -19.35 -12.13
CA LEU A 226 1.94 -19.30 -13.18
C LEU A 226 1.51 -20.14 -14.40
N PRO A 227 1.58 -19.59 -15.63
CA PRO A 227 1.05 -20.23 -16.83
C PRO A 227 2.03 -21.23 -17.42
N ARG A 228 2.01 -22.47 -16.93
CA ARG A 228 2.91 -23.54 -17.38
C ARG A 228 2.85 -23.73 -18.91
N GLY A 229 4.03 -23.81 -19.55
CA GLY A 229 4.18 -24.03 -20.99
C GLY A 229 4.07 -22.76 -21.84
N GLU A 230 3.61 -21.65 -21.29
CA GLU A 230 3.63 -20.35 -21.95
C GLU A 230 5.03 -19.74 -21.95
N THR A 231 5.29 -18.81 -22.87
CA THR A 231 6.56 -18.08 -22.89
C THR A 231 6.74 -17.34 -21.54
N TYR A 232 7.96 -17.41 -21.01
CA TYR A 232 8.32 -16.70 -19.80
C TYR A 232 8.01 -15.19 -19.93
N ASP A 233 7.39 -14.66 -18.89
CA ASP A 233 7.07 -13.25 -18.73
C ASP A 233 7.33 -12.86 -17.26
N PRO A 234 8.21 -11.89 -16.98
CA PRO A 234 8.48 -11.45 -15.61
C PRO A 234 7.25 -10.86 -14.92
N ASP A 235 6.32 -10.24 -15.66
CA ASP A 235 5.09 -9.71 -15.09
C ASP A 235 4.21 -10.83 -14.49
N GLU A 236 4.19 -12.02 -15.09
CA GLU A 236 3.45 -13.16 -14.52
C GLU A 236 4.10 -13.68 -13.23
N VAL A 237 5.43 -13.57 -13.10
CA VAL A 237 6.15 -13.90 -11.85
C VAL A 237 5.77 -12.92 -10.74
N ASP A 238 5.74 -11.62 -11.05
CA ASP A 238 5.34 -10.57 -10.10
C ASP A 238 3.86 -10.67 -9.71
N LYS A 239 2.99 -10.97 -10.67
CA LYS A 239 1.56 -11.24 -10.41
C LYS A 239 1.40 -12.45 -9.48
N ALA A 240 2.14 -13.55 -9.70
CA ALA A 240 2.09 -14.73 -8.85
C ALA A 240 2.49 -14.41 -7.41
N ALA A 241 3.56 -13.65 -7.22
CA ALA A 241 3.99 -13.19 -5.91
C ALA A 241 2.94 -12.27 -5.25
N THR A 242 2.33 -11.38 -6.01
CA THR A 242 1.30 -10.45 -5.55
C THR A 242 0.02 -11.19 -5.14
N ARG A 243 -0.45 -12.17 -5.94
CA ARG A 243 -1.60 -13.02 -5.61
C ARG A 243 -1.39 -13.74 -4.27
N LEU A 244 -0.22 -14.34 -4.07
CA LEU A 244 0.10 -15.04 -2.82
C LEU A 244 0.18 -14.09 -1.61
N ARG A 245 0.69 -12.86 -1.77
CA ARG A 245 0.72 -11.86 -0.69
C ARG A 245 -0.68 -11.36 -0.34
N LYS A 246 -1.54 -11.12 -1.34
CA LYS A 246 -2.93 -10.64 -1.16
C LYS A 246 -3.79 -11.59 -0.33
N VAL A 247 -3.55 -12.89 -0.40
CA VAL A 247 -4.30 -13.87 0.41
C VAL A 247 -4.13 -13.65 1.91
N GLY A 248 -3.04 -12.97 2.36
CA GLY A 248 -2.83 -12.61 3.75
C GLY A 248 -2.49 -13.76 4.71
N THR A 249 -2.36 -14.98 4.19
CA THR A 249 -1.98 -16.18 4.95
C THR A 249 -0.47 -16.27 5.18
N PHE A 250 0.32 -15.68 4.28
CA PHE A 250 1.77 -15.74 4.33
C PHE A 250 2.38 -14.45 4.88
N SER A 251 3.46 -14.56 5.66
CA SER A 251 4.29 -13.45 6.14
C SER A 251 5.40 -13.10 5.16
N SER A 252 5.91 -14.11 4.44
CA SER A 252 6.90 -13.96 3.39
C SER A 252 6.52 -14.80 2.18
N VAL A 253 6.73 -14.25 0.99
CA VAL A 253 6.52 -14.92 -0.29
C VAL A 253 7.67 -14.55 -1.20
N GLN A 254 8.35 -15.57 -1.73
CA GLN A 254 9.39 -15.45 -2.75
C GLN A 254 9.04 -16.38 -3.91
N VAL A 255 9.13 -15.87 -5.12
CA VAL A 255 8.98 -16.65 -6.35
C VAL A 255 10.29 -16.53 -7.10
N ASN A 256 11.02 -17.62 -7.17
CA ASN A 256 12.36 -17.70 -7.72
C ASN A 256 12.36 -18.52 -9.02
N GLU A 257 13.22 -18.15 -9.93
CA GLU A 257 13.53 -18.91 -11.14
C GLU A 257 14.60 -19.95 -10.84
N ALA A 258 14.45 -21.16 -11.36
CA ALA A 258 15.53 -22.15 -11.30
C ALA A 258 16.83 -21.60 -11.92
N GLU A 259 17.97 -22.01 -11.43
CA GLU A 259 19.27 -21.56 -11.95
C GLU A 259 19.50 -22.00 -13.41
N THR A 260 19.03 -23.18 -13.75
CA THR A 260 19.24 -23.80 -15.07
C THR A 260 17.92 -23.98 -15.81
N VAL A 261 18.02 -23.86 -17.13
CA VAL A 261 16.94 -24.19 -18.07
C VAL A 261 16.99 -25.67 -18.36
N THR A 262 15.86 -26.34 -18.40
CA THR A 262 15.74 -27.75 -18.74
C THR A 262 16.09 -28.02 -20.22
N SER A 263 16.39 -29.26 -20.59
CA SER A 263 16.76 -29.61 -21.95
C SER A 263 15.68 -29.37 -23.02
N ASP A 264 14.43 -29.29 -22.62
CA ASP A 264 13.27 -28.98 -23.46
C ASP A 264 12.93 -27.46 -23.52
N GLY A 265 13.78 -26.61 -22.92
CA GLY A 265 13.63 -25.15 -22.94
C GLY A 265 12.63 -24.61 -21.91
N ALA A 266 12.27 -25.41 -20.90
CA ALA A 266 11.46 -24.93 -19.79
C ALA A 266 12.32 -24.36 -18.67
N LEU A 267 11.80 -23.36 -17.96
CA LEU A 267 12.36 -22.78 -16.75
C LEU A 267 11.46 -23.11 -15.58
N ASP A 268 11.92 -23.98 -14.70
CA ASP A 268 11.19 -24.32 -13.50
C ASP A 268 11.16 -23.14 -12.53
N MET A 269 10.09 -23.06 -11.76
CA MET A 269 9.87 -22.00 -10.78
C MET A 269 9.84 -22.59 -9.37
N GLU A 270 10.35 -21.86 -8.41
CA GLU A 270 10.30 -22.22 -7.01
C GLU A 270 9.55 -21.17 -6.20
N ILE A 271 8.51 -21.59 -5.47
CA ILE A 271 7.77 -20.74 -4.55
C ILE A 271 8.16 -21.10 -3.12
N ALA A 272 8.77 -20.15 -2.42
CA ALA A 272 9.08 -20.26 -1.01
C ALA A 272 8.10 -19.36 -0.22
N VAL A 273 7.43 -19.96 0.78
CA VAL A 273 6.45 -19.25 1.63
C VAL A 273 6.73 -19.50 3.10
N VAL A 274 6.39 -18.49 3.91
CA VAL A 274 6.37 -18.58 5.38
C VAL A 274 4.99 -18.18 5.85
N ASP A 275 4.34 -19.03 6.63
CA ASP A 275 3.00 -18.79 7.12
C ASP A 275 2.98 -17.67 8.19
N ARG A 276 1.90 -16.91 8.21
CA ARG A 276 1.54 -16.07 9.37
C ARG A 276 0.88 -16.93 10.44
N ARG A 277 0.84 -16.43 11.66
CA ARG A 277 0.01 -17.04 12.72
C ARG A 277 -1.42 -17.22 12.19
N PRO A 278 -1.98 -18.44 12.26
CA PRO A 278 -3.25 -18.73 11.59
C PRO A 278 -4.44 -17.98 12.21
N ARG A 279 -4.37 -17.61 13.48
CA ARG A 279 -5.44 -16.92 14.18
C ARG A 279 -5.04 -15.51 14.54
N ARG A 280 -6.02 -14.60 14.46
CA ARG A 280 -5.89 -13.22 14.94
C ARG A 280 -7.17 -12.83 15.65
N ILE A 281 -7.03 -12.21 16.81
CA ILE A 281 -8.12 -11.62 17.60
C ILE A 281 -7.80 -10.14 17.72
N GLY A 282 -8.82 -9.30 17.63
CA GLY A 282 -8.71 -7.88 17.89
C GLY A 282 -10.00 -7.36 18.48
N GLY A 283 -9.92 -6.20 19.13
CA GLY A 283 -11.06 -5.49 19.68
C GLY A 283 -10.82 -3.99 19.60
N GLY A 284 -11.90 -3.22 19.59
CA GLY A 284 -11.91 -1.76 19.56
C GLY A 284 -12.90 -1.20 20.57
N LEU A 285 -12.60 -0.01 21.04
CA LEU A 285 -13.48 0.80 21.87
C LEU A 285 -13.43 2.21 21.29
N GLU A 286 -14.60 2.75 20.95
CA GLU A 286 -14.76 4.09 20.42
C GLU A 286 -15.81 4.82 21.26
N TYR A 287 -15.59 6.09 21.54
CA TYR A 287 -16.54 6.95 22.24
C TYR A 287 -16.78 8.21 21.45
N SER A 288 -18.05 8.46 21.18
CA SER A 288 -18.55 9.70 20.56
C SER A 288 -19.50 10.38 21.56
N SER A 289 -19.40 11.69 21.70
CA SER A 289 -20.33 12.44 22.55
C SER A 289 -21.77 12.43 22.03
N PHE A 290 -21.98 12.04 20.77
CA PHE A 290 -23.30 11.97 20.13
C PHE A 290 -23.82 10.54 20.06
N ASP A 291 -22.97 9.61 19.56
CA ASP A 291 -23.37 8.22 19.33
C ASP A 291 -23.13 7.34 20.57
N GLY A 292 -22.50 7.86 21.63
CA GLY A 292 -22.18 7.08 22.82
C GLY A 292 -20.96 6.17 22.66
N LEU A 293 -20.98 5.01 23.30
CA LEU A 293 -19.90 4.03 23.31
C LEU A 293 -20.15 2.94 22.28
N THR A 294 -19.12 2.60 21.50
CA THR A 294 -19.09 1.46 20.60
C THR A 294 -18.00 0.47 21.04
N LEU A 295 -18.37 -0.79 21.17
CA LEU A 295 -17.49 -1.92 21.44
C LEU A 295 -17.45 -2.82 20.20
N SER A 296 -16.27 -3.15 19.71
CA SER A 296 -16.11 -4.05 18.57
C SER A 296 -15.10 -5.16 18.89
N GLY A 297 -15.28 -6.30 18.25
CA GLY A 297 -14.37 -7.41 18.36
C GLY A 297 -14.37 -8.28 17.12
N TYR A 298 -13.23 -8.89 16.80
CA TYR A 298 -13.16 -9.84 15.71
C TYR A 298 -12.26 -11.03 16.02
N TRP A 299 -12.58 -12.15 15.38
CA TRP A 299 -11.74 -13.33 15.30
C TRP A 299 -11.54 -13.71 13.84
N LEU A 300 -10.30 -14.00 13.44
CA LEU A 300 -9.93 -14.38 12.09
C LEU A 300 -9.10 -15.65 12.10
N HIS A 301 -9.43 -16.60 11.22
CA HIS A 301 -8.60 -17.75 10.88
C HIS A 301 -8.20 -17.69 9.41
N ARG A 302 -6.87 -17.70 9.12
CA ARG A 302 -6.31 -17.44 7.78
C ARG A 302 -6.15 -18.66 6.89
N ASN A 303 -6.35 -19.86 7.41
CA ASN A 303 -6.20 -21.11 6.66
C ASN A 303 -7.08 -22.19 7.29
N LEU A 304 -8.40 -22.03 7.20
CA LEU A 304 -9.36 -22.84 7.93
C LEU A 304 -9.32 -24.31 7.49
N LEU A 305 -9.24 -24.56 6.18
CA LEU A 305 -9.34 -25.90 5.56
C LEU A 305 -8.03 -26.33 4.85
N GLY A 306 -6.93 -25.63 5.05
CA GLY A 306 -5.63 -25.95 4.44
C GLY A 306 -5.49 -25.52 2.98
N GLY A 307 -6.34 -24.64 2.48
CA GLY A 307 -6.27 -24.08 1.13
C GLY A 307 -6.18 -22.57 1.09
N ALA A 308 -5.73 -21.97 2.20
CA ALA A 308 -5.69 -20.54 2.44
C ALA A 308 -7.10 -19.91 2.52
N GLU A 309 -8.10 -20.70 2.89
CA GLU A 309 -9.44 -20.18 3.17
C GLU A 309 -9.41 -19.34 4.44
N GLN A 310 -9.99 -18.14 4.37
CA GLN A 310 -10.17 -17.28 5.53
C GLN A 310 -11.59 -17.43 6.09
N PHE A 311 -11.66 -17.42 7.41
CA PHE A 311 -12.94 -17.30 8.10
C PHE A 311 -12.82 -16.22 9.18
N ARG A 312 -13.71 -15.25 9.09
CA ARG A 312 -13.74 -14.10 9.98
C ARG A 312 -15.11 -14.00 10.66
N VAL A 313 -15.08 -13.70 11.93
CA VAL A 313 -16.25 -13.36 12.74
C VAL A 313 -16.02 -11.97 13.28
N ASP A 314 -16.97 -11.06 13.04
CA ASP A 314 -16.98 -9.72 13.61
C ASP A 314 -18.22 -9.55 14.49
N SER A 315 -18.08 -8.85 15.59
CA SER A 315 -19.18 -8.47 16.49
C SER A 315 -19.03 -7.01 16.91
N GLU A 316 -20.16 -6.32 16.98
CA GLU A 316 -20.18 -4.93 17.40
C GLU A 316 -21.42 -4.65 18.24
N ILE A 317 -21.26 -3.84 19.29
CA ILE A 317 -22.30 -3.22 20.08
C ILE A 317 -22.06 -1.72 20.00
N ALA A 318 -22.96 -1.02 19.35
CA ALA A 318 -22.82 0.41 19.09
C ALA A 318 -23.91 1.23 19.79
N GLN A 319 -23.69 2.53 19.88
CA GLN A 319 -24.63 3.52 20.40
C GLN A 319 -25.02 3.30 21.89
N ILE A 320 -24.16 2.72 22.70
CA ILE A 320 -24.42 2.52 24.13
C ILE A 320 -24.43 3.88 24.83
N GLY A 321 -25.60 4.28 25.32
CA GLY A 321 -25.80 5.57 25.98
C GLY A 321 -25.77 6.78 25.06
N GLY A 322 -25.98 6.59 23.75
CA GLY A 322 -26.15 7.66 22.77
C GLY A 322 -27.41 8.47 22.97
N THR A 323 -27.46 9.66 22.36
CA THR A 323 -28.60 10.58 22.49
C THR A 323 -29.59 10.37 21.34
N GLY A 324 -30.82 9.90 21.68
CA GLY A 324 -31.94 9.81 20.73
C GLY A 324 -32.02 8.53 19.90
N GLN A 325 -31.17 7.54 20.17
CA GLN A 325 -31.16 6.24 19.51
C GLN A 325 -31.03 5.13 20.56
N GLY A 326 -31.40 3.89 20.20
CA GLY A 326 -31.16 2.71 21.01
C GLY A 326 -29.76 2.12 20.81
N THR A 327 -29.52 0.97 21.42
CA THR A 327 -28.26 0.24 21.24
C THR A 327 -28.36 -0.71 20.07
N ASP A 328 -27.38 -0.63 19.15
CA ASP A 328 -27.27 -1.51 18.00
C ASP A 328 -26.39 -2.72 18.29
N TYR A 329 -26.73 -3.87 17.68
CA TYR A 329 -25.97 -5.10 17.79
C TYR A 329 -25.72 -5.67 16.38
N SER A 330 -24.50 -6.08 16.10
CA SER A 330 -24.20 -6.80 14.89
C SER A 330 -23.28 -8.00 15.14
N LEU A 331 -23.54 -9.08 14.41
CA LEU A 331 -22.69 -10.27 14.38
C LEU A 331 -22.60 -10.73 12.92
N SER A 332 -21.39 -10.79 12.37
CA SER A 332 -21.18 -11.21 11.00
C SER A 332 -20.13 -12.32 10.88
N PHE A 333 -20.31 -13.15 9.89
CA PHE A 333 -19.44 -14.26 9.52
C PHE A 333 -19.07 -14.11 8.06
N ARG A 334 -17.79 -14.19 7.75
CA ARG A 334 -17.29 -14.13 6.38
C ARG A 334 -16.34 -15.29 6.12
N PHE A 335 -16.64 -16.08 5.11
CA PHE A 335 -15.79 -17.12 4.57
C PHE A 335 -15.28 -16.70 3.20
N GLU A 336 -13.99 -16.86 2.97
CA GLU A 336 -13.35 -16.55 1.69
C GLU A 336 -12.46 -17.71 1.24
N ARG A 337 -12.49 -17.99 -0.05
CA ARG A 337 -11.64 -19.00 -0.67
C ARG A 337 -11.00 -18.44 -1.95
N PRO A 338 -9.66 -18.23 -1.96
CA PRO A 338 -8.98 -17.71 -3.13
C PRO A 338 -8.87 -18.74 -4.25
N ALA A 339 -8.68 -18.27 -5.46
CA ALA A 339 -8.40 -19.05 -6.67
C ALA A 339 -9.41 -20.21 -6.93
N VAL A 340 -10.70 -19.88 -7.00
CA VAL A 340 -11.75 -20.90 -7.18
C VAL A 340 -11.89 -21.31 -8.65
N TYR A 341 -12.11 -20.38 -9.57
CA TYR A 341 -12.22 -20.60 -11.02
C TYR A 341 -10.99 -20.14 -11.79
N GLY A 342 -10.04 -19.49 -11.13
CA GLY A 342 -8.79 -18.98 -11.66
C GLY A 342 -8.03 -18.26 -10.57
N PRO A 343 -6.76 -17.90 -10.78
CA PRO A 343 -5.92 -17.29 -9.74
C PRO A 343 -6.50 -15.97 -9.22
N ASP A 344 -7.19 -15.21 -10.07
CA ASP A 344 -7.73 -13.89 -9.79
C ASP A 344 -9.21 -13.91 -9.36
N THR A 345 -9.74 -15.08 -8.98
CA THR A 345 -11.15 -15.23 -8.57
C THR A 345 -11.23 -15.73 -7.13
N LEU A 346 -11.91 -14.97 -6.29
CA LEU A 346 -12.21 -15.26 -4.90
C LEU A 346 -13.68 -15.67 -4.76
N PHE A 347 -13.96 -16.80 -4.11
CA PHE A 347 -15.29 -17.13 -3.63
C PHE A 347 -15.49 -16.52 -2.23
N PHE A 348 -16.66 -15.98 -1.96
CA PHE A 348 -17.06 -15.53 -0.63
C PHE A 348 -18.45 -16.01 -0.23
N ALA A 349 -18.65 -16.15 1.07
CA ALA A 349 -19.96 -16.36 1.67
C ALA A 349 -20.00 -15.57 2.98
N GLU A 350 -21.05 -14.78 3.14
CA GLU A 350 -21.27 -13.92 4.30
C GLU A 350 -22.62 -14.22 4.93
N ALA A 351 -22.67 -14.23 6.25
CA ALA A 351 -23.92 -14.27 7.01
C ALA A 351 -23.84 -13.17 8.08
N GLY A 352 -24.95 -12.50 8.35
CA GLY A 352 -25.02 -11.43 9.34
C GLY A 352 -26.35 -11.39 10.07
N PHE A 353 -26.29 -11.10 11.37
CA PHE A 353 -27.43 -10.76 12.21
C PHE A 353 -27.25 -9.31 12.65
N ILE A 354 -28.25 -8.49 12.43
CA ILE A 354 -28.24 -7.06 12.70
C ILE A 354 -29.50 -6.72 13.49
N TYR A 355 -29.31 -6.02 14.58
CA TYR A 355 -30.36 -5.35 15.33
C TYR A 355 -30.02 -3.87 15.37
N SER A 356 -30.87 -3.04 14.79
CA SER A 356 -30.65 -1.60 14.69
C SER A 356 -31.85 -0.84 15.25
N ASP A 357 -31.59 -0.03 16.28
CA ASP A 357 -32.60 0.77 16.96
C ASP A 357 -32.45 2.25 16.61
N GLU A 358 -32.96 2.60 15.45
CA GLU A 358 -32.92 3.95 14.89
C GLU A 358 -34.11 4.81 15.34
N PRO A 359 -34.03 6.13 15.31
CA PRO A 359 -35.14 7.01 15.73
C PRO A 359 -36.46 6.74 15.02
N ARG A 360 -36.40 6.30 13.76
CA ARG A 360 -37.58 6.14 12.89
C ARG A 360 -38.01 4.68 12.68
N PHE A 361 -37.14 3.72 13.03
CA PHE A 361 -37.46 2.30 12.91
C PHE A 361 -36.61 1.48 13.85
N LEU A 362 -37.12 0.28 14.17
CA LEU A 362 -36.37 -0.82 14.75
C LEU A 362 -36.28 -1.92 13.71
N GLU A 363 -35.08 -2.41 13.44
CA GLU A 363 -34.86 -3.48 12.48
C GLU A 363 -34.14 -4.66 13.13
N GLU A 364 -34.72 -5.84 12.95
CA GLU A 364 -34.10 -7.15 13.23
C GLU A 364 -33.89 -7.86 11.89
N LYS A 365 -32.62 -8.09 11.52
CA LYS A 365 -32.29 -8.58 10.19
C LYS A 365 -31.33 -9.75 10.20
N PHE A 366 -31.62 -10.75 9.40
CA PHE A 366 -30.67 -11.77 8.98
C PHE A 366 -30.37 -11.58 7.50
N ARG A 367 -29.08 -11.56 7.13
CA ARG A 367 -28.63 -11.50 5.75
C ARG A 367 -27.66 -12.63 5.46
N PHE A 368 -27.80 -13.23 4.29
CA PHE A 368 -26.84 -14.19 3.75
C PHE A 368 -26.52 -13.79 2.30
N THR A 369 -25.24 -13.71 1.96
CA THR A 369 -24.79 -13.40 0.59
C THR A 369 -23.64 -14.34 0.24
N THR A 370 -23.69 -14.93 -0.94
CA THR A 370 -22.59 -15.74 -1.47
C THR A 370 -22.31 -15.36 -2.91
N GLY A 371 -21.06 -15.45 -3.33
CA GLY A 371 -20.70 -15.01 -4.66
C GLY A 371 -19.23 -15.18 -4.99
N VAL A 372 -18.83 -14.52 -6.06
CA VAL A 372 -17.47 -14.48 -6.54
C VAL A 372 -17.03 -13.01 -6.74
N SER A 373 -15.80 -12.75 -6.38
CA SER A 373 -15.08 -11.53 -6.67
C SER A 373 -13.96 -11.84 -7.66
N ARG A 374 -13.79 -11.02 -8.70
CA ARG A 374 -12.75 -11.22 -9.71
C ARG A 374 -12.00 -9.93 -10.00
N GLU A 375 -10.68 -10.03 -10.00
CA GLU A 375 -9.80 -9.01 -10.55
C GLU A 375 -9.64 -9.26 -12.06
N PHE A 376 -10.18 -8.37 -12.90
CA PHE A 376 -10.04 -8.45 -14.37
C PHE A 376 -8.72 -7.84 -14.83
N SER A 377 -8.22 -6.86 -14.09
CA SER A 377 -6.92 -6.22 -14.27
C SER A 377 -6.48 -5.57 -12.95
N GLU A 378 -5.28 -5.01 -12.90
CA GLU A 378 -4.80 -4.25 -11.74
C GLU A 378 -5.71 -3.07 -11.34
N ARG A 379 -6.52 -2.58 -12.28
CA ARG A 379 -7.39 -1.40 -12.12
C ARG A 379 -8.88 -1.72 -12.09
N LEU A 380 -9.27 -2.91 -12.52
CA LEU A 380 -10.68 -3.29 -12.67
C LEU A 380 -10.98 -4.56 -11.92
N SER A 381 -11.93 -4.50 -11.01
CA SER A 381 -12.47 -5.64 -10.28
C SER A 381 -14.00 -5.60 -10.27
N GLY A 382 -14.63 -6.75 -10.01
CA GLY A 382 -16.08 -6.83 -9.89
C GLY A 382 -16.50 -8.03 -9.07
N ASP A 383 -17.69 -7.90 -8.48
CA ASP A 383 -18.34 -8.90 -7.66
C ASP A 383 -19.67 -9.30 -8.27
N LEU A 384 -20.03 -10.56 -8.13
CA LEU A 384 -21.34 -11.10 -8.48
C LEU A 384 -21.78 -12.03 -7.35
N GLY A 385 -22.95 -11.79 -6.79
CA GLY A 385 -23.48 -12.56 -5.67
C GLY A 385 -24.93 -12.93 -5.82
N ILE A 386 -25.38 -13.80 -4.93
CA ILE A 386 -26.78 -14.11 -4.65
C ILE A 386 -26.99 -13.81 -3.18
N GLY A 387 -27.98 -13.00 -2.86
CA GLY A 387 -28.33 -12.57 -1.52
C GLY A 387 -29.70 -13.07 -1.10
N TYR A 388 -29.81 -13.39 0.17
CA TYR A 388 -31.07 -13.63 0.88
C TYR A 388 -31.08 -12.74 2.12
N GLU A 389 -32.20 -12.05 2.35
CA GLU A 389 -32.40 -11.23 3.53
C GLU A 389 -33.79 -11.46 4.09
N TYR A 390 -33.88 -11.59 5.41
CA TYR A 390 -35.13 -11.57 6.16
C TYR A 390 -35.03 -10.45 7.19
N ALA A 391 -35.99 -9.54 7.18
CA ALA A 391 -36.03 -8.43 8.10
C ALA A 391 -37.41 -8.30 8.74
N ARG A 392 -37.42 -8.03 10.04
CA ARG A 392 -38.59 -7.55 10.78
C ARG A 392 -38.35 -6.09 11.14
N ILE A 393 -39.21 -5.22 10.62
CA ILE A 393 -39.08 -3.79 10.76
C ILE A 393 -40.27 -3.24 11.53
N THR A 394 -40.01 -2.52 12.60
CA THR A 394 -41.03 -1.75 13.32
C THR A 394 -40.85 -0.29 13.00
N ASP A 395 -41.67 0.22 12.11
CA ASP A 395 -41.66 1.63 11.73
C ASP A 395 -42.26 2.50 12.84
N ARG A 396 -41.64 3.66 13.10
CA ARG A 396 -42.00 4.60 14.18
C ARG A 396 -42.33 5.95 13.58
N TYR A 397 -43.61 6.20 13.27
CA TYR A 397 -44.03 7.47 12.66
C TYR A 397 -45.10 8.16 13.52
N ALA A 398 -44.84 9.39 13.95
CA ALA A 398 -45.81 10.23 14.67
C ALA A 398 -46.48 9.50 15.88
N GLY A 399 -45.75 8.63 16.57
CA GLY A 399 -46.29 7.81 17.69
C GLY A 399 -47.06 6.55 17.26
N ILE A 400 -47.13 6.26 15.98
CA ILE A 400 -47.71 5.02 15.46
C ILE A 400 -46.59 4.03 15.22
N PHE A 401 -46.77 2.79 15.71
CA PHE A 401 -45.83 1.67 15.52
C PHE A 401 -46.48 0.67 14.57
N THR A 402 -45.89 0.45 13.43
CA THR A 402 -46.34 -0.55 12.44
C THR A 402 -45.24 -1.56 12.21
N GLN A 403 -45.54 -2.83 12.45
CA GLN A 403 -44.61 -3.92 12.18
C GLN A 403 -44.86 -4.49 10.80
N ARG A 404 -43.78 -4.70 10.05
CA ARG A 404 -43.78 -5.39 8.77
C ARG A 404 -42.62 -6.36 8.70
N GLU A 405 -42.82 -7.43 7.95
CA GLU A 405 -41.78 -8.42 7.67
C GLU A 405 -41.43 -8.33 6.18
N MET A 406 -40.18 -8.57 5.86
CA MET A 406 -39.68 -8.56 4.48
C MET A 406 -38.79 -9.75 4.26
N GLN A 407 -38.88 -10.34 3.08
CA GLN A 407 -38.03 -11.43 2.64
C GLN A 407 -37.53 -11.15 1.23
N LEU A 408 -36.25 -10.87 1.09
CA LEU A 408 -35.62 -10.45 -0.16
C LEU A 408 -34.73 -11.52 -0.74
N LEU A 409 -34.90 -11.80 -2.02
CA LEU A 409 -33.91 -12.48 -2.85
C LEU A 409 -33.24 -11.42 -3.73
N SER A 410 -31.93 -11.33 -3.71
CA SER A 410 -31.20 -10.30 -4.43
C SER A 410 -30.04 -10.85 -5.27
N LEU A 411 -29.64 -10.08 -6.28
CA LEU A 411 -28.49 -10.38 -7.13
C LEU A 411 -27.52 -9.18 -7.11
N PRO A 412 -26.74 -9.01 -6.04
CA PRO A 412 -25.80 -7.90 -5.95
C PRO A 412 -24.66 -8.07 -6.96
N LEU A 413 -24.45 -7.00 -7.74
CA LEU A 413 -23.35 -6.84 -8.69
C LEU A 413 -22.58 -5.60 -8.33
N SER A 414 -21.25 -5.63 -8.43
CA SER A 414 -20.42 -4.44 -8.34
C SER A 414 -19.33 -4.43 -9.40
N LEU A 415 -18.93 -3.24 -9.82
CA LEU A 415 -17.78 -3.01 -10.68
C LEU A 415 -16.99 -1.83 -10.14
N THR A 416 -15.70 -2.05 -9.90
CA THR A 416 -14.80 -1.03 -9.36
C THR A 416 -13.64 -0.81 -10.31
N TYR A 417 -13.45 0.44 -10.73
CA TYR A 417 -12.28 0.90 -11.46
C TYR A 417 -11.49 1.87 -10.58
N ASP A 418 -10.20 1.58 -10.37
CA ASP A 418 -9.31 2.41 -9.54
C ASP A 418 -7.94 2.54 -10.22
N ASN A 419 -7.62 3.75 -10.67
CA ASN A 419 -6.31 4.08 -11.22
C ASN A 419 -5.63 5.24 -10.48
N ARG A 420 -6.04 5.47 -9.22
CA ARG A 420 -5.38 6.46 -8.38
C ARG A 420 -3.93 6.07 -8.13
N ASP A 421 -3.06 7.08 -8.06
CA ASP A 421 -1.64 6.90 -7.74
C ASP A 421 -1.43 6.34 -6.31
N ASP A 422 -2.18 6.84 -5.32
CA ASP A 422 -2.26 6.29 -3.97
C ASP A 422 -3.73 6.24 -3.50
N PRO A 423 -4.26 5.07 -3.11
CA PRO A 423 -5.62 4.95 -2.59
C PRO A 423 -5.88 5.73 -1.30
N LEU A 424 -4.84 6.00 -0.47
CA LEU A 424 -4.97 6.69 0.82
C LEU A 424 -4.70 8.19 0.72
N ASP A 425 -3.83 8.62 -0.21
CA ASP A 425 -3.45 10.02 -0.42
C ASP A 425 -3.35 10.33 -1.92
N ALA A 426 -4.48 10.22 -2.60
CA ALA A 426 -4.55 10.37 -4.05
C ALA A 426 -4.26 11.80 -4.51
N SER A 427 -3.27 11.94 -5.37
CA SER A 427 -2.95 13.19 -6.05
C SER A 427 -3.40 13.20 -7.52
N ARG A 428 -3.55 12.04 -8.14
CA ARG A 428 -3.96 11.85 -9.54
C ARG A 428 -4.78 10.59 -9.70
N GLY A 429 -5.64 10.59 -10.72
CA GLY A 429 -6.39 9.40 -11.13
C GLY A 429 -7.87 9.49 -10.82
N ILE A 430 -8.55 8.38 -11.09
CA ILE A 430 -9.99 8.24 -10.99
C ILE A 430 -10.30 6.97 -10.19
N TYR A 431 -11.26 7.06 -9.30
CA TYR A 431 -11.95 5.93 -8.69
C TYR A 431 -13.41 5.97 -9.13
N ALA A 432 -13.94 4.85 -9.62
CA ALA A 432 -15.35 4.70 -9.96
C ALA A 432 -15.85 3.35 -9.45
N ARG A 433 -16.92 3.36 -8.66
CA ARG A 433 -17.62 2.15 -8.21
C ARG A 433 -19.10 2.25 -8.58
N ALA A 434 -19.55 1.31 -9.38
CA ALA A 434 -20.95 1.13 -9.72
C ALA A 434 -21.47 -0.14 -9.04
N GLU A 435 -22.63 -0.06 -8.41
CA GLU A 435 -23.31 -1.18 -7.78
C GLU A 435 -24.74 -1.25 -8.32
N LEU A 436 -25.21 -2.47 -8.54
CA LEU A 436 -26.58 -2.76 -8.96
C LEU A 436 -27.08 -3.97 -8.18
N THR A 437 -28.17 -3.81 -7.45
CA THR A 437 -28.78 -4.87 -6.66
C THR A 437 -30.25 -5.01 -7.05
N PRO A 438 -30.58 -5.74 -8.13
CA PRO A 438 -31.96 -6.16 -8.38
C PRO A 438 -32.40 -7.12 -7.28
N PHE A 439 -33.66 -7.03 -6.89
CA PHE A 439 -34.23 -7.88 -5.85
C PHE A 439 -35.69 -8.23 -6.13
N TYR A 440 -36.13 -9.30 -5.49
CA TYR A 440 -37.51 -9.74 -5.41
C TYR A 440 -37.91 -9.90 -3.94
N GLU A 441 -38.90 -9.15 -3.52
CA GLU A 441 -39.52 -9.25 -2.20
C GLU A 441 -40.64 -10.32 -2.31
N THR A 442 -40.61 -11.34 -1.45
CA THR A 442 -41.40 -12.55 -1.62
C THR A 442 -42.77 -12.48 -0.95
N PHE A 443 -42.97 -11.69 0.11
CA PHE A 443 -44.25 -11.60 0.82
C PHE A 443 -45.28 -10.78 0.03
N ASP A 444 -44.89 -9.65 -0.49
CA ASP A 444 -45.74 -8.76 -1.30
C ASP A 444 -45.56 -8.95 -2.80
N ALA A 445 -44.70 -9.89 -3.20
CA ALA A 445 -44.38 -10.23 -4.60
C ALA A 445 -43.93 -9.02 -5.44
N GLN A 446 -43.09 -8.14 -4.83
CA GLN A 446 -42.61 -6.95 -5.47
C GLN A 446 -41.20 -7.13 -6.03
N THR A 447 -40.97 -6.59 -7.22
CA THR A 447 -39.64 -6.50 -7.83
C THR A 447 -39.09 -5.10 -7.71
N GLY A 448 -37.80 -4.99 -7.49
CA GLY A 448 -37.13 -3.70 -7.44
C GLY A 448 -35.64 -3.82 -7.74
N GLY A 449 -34.96 -2.70 -7.65
CA GLY A 449 -33.52 -2.65 -7.79
C GLY A 449 -32.95 -1.34 -7.25
N GLN A 450 -31.83 -1.45 -6.55
CA GLN A 450 -31.03 -0.31 -6.13
C GLN A 450 -29.83 -0.20 -7.06
N ALA A 451 -29.52 1.03 -7.51
CA ALA A 451 -28.30 1.33 -8.24
C ALA A 451 -27.55 2.47 -7.53
N THR A 452 -26.25 2.33 -7.40
CA THR A 452 -25.37 3.38 -6.84
C THR A 452 -24.15 3.61 -7.72
N LEU A 453 -23.65 4.84 -7.72
CA LEU A 453 -22.39 5.24 -8.37
C LEU A 453 -21.62 6.16 -7.44
N ASP A 454 -20.36 5.83 -7.17
CA ASP A 454 -19.39 6.70 -6.48
C ASP A 454 -18.22 6.98 -7.44
N LEU A 455 -18.12 8.21 -7.90
CA LEU A 455 -17.06 8.67 -8.79
C LEU A 455 -16.19 9.67 -8.06
N ARG A 456 -14.87 9.46 -8.05
CA ARG A 456 -13.87 10.37 -7.47
C ARG A 456 -12.79 10.63 -8.50
N SER A 457 -12.35 11.89 -8.59
CA SER A 457 -11.28 12.30 -9.50
C SER A 457 -10.31 13.22 -8.79
N TYR A 458 -9.03 13.06 -9.08
CA TYR A 458 -7.94 13.79 -8.45
C TYR A 458 -6.99 14.31 -9.52
N ARG A 459 -6.54 15.56 -9.36
CA ARG A 459 -5.59 16.20 -10.27
C ARG A 459 -4.64 17.11 -9.49
N ALA A 460 -3.36 16.74 -9.47
CA ALA A 460 -2.31 17.60 -8.96
C ALA A 460 -2.10 18.81 -9.87
N LEU A 461 -1.96 19.99 -9.30
CA LEU A 461 -1.73 21.27 -9.97
C LEU A 461 -0.32 21.77 -9.62
N GLY A 462 0.34 22.42 -10.62
CA GLY A 462 1.70 22.91 -10.49
C GLY A 462 2.78 21.84 -10.67
N GLU A 463 4.02 22.27 -10.86
CA GLU A 463 5.16 21.37 -11.12
C GLU A 463 5.55 20.56 -9.86
N THR A 464 5.36 21.12 -8.68
CA THR A 464 5.67 20.48 -7.39
C THR A 464 4.54 19.60 -6.84
N GLY A 465 3.34 19.62 -7.47
CA GLY A 465 2.18 18.85 -7.00
C GLY A 465 1.62 19.28 -5.62
N GLY A 466 2.02 20.44 -5.10
CA GLY A 466 1.65 20.91 -3.76
C GLY A 466 0.16 21.27 -3.59
N THR A 467 -0.61 21.33 -4.68
CA THR A 467 -2.08 21.56 -4.65
C THR A 467 -2.77 20.46 -5.42
N VAL A 468 -3.77 19.82 -4.79
CA VAL A 468 -4.57 18.77 -5.43
C VAL A 468 -6.02 19.24 -5.55
N LEU A 469 -6.55 19.23 -6.78
CA LEU A 469 -7.98 19.38 -7.03
C LEU A 469 -8.64 18.00 -6.93
N ALA A 470 -9.60 17.86 -6.00
CA ALA A 470 -10.37 16.65 -5.78
C ALA A 470 -11.85 16.90 -5.99
N GLY A 471 -12.53 15.98 -6.67
CA GLY A 471 -13.98 16.00 -6.86
C GLY A 471 -14.61 14.64 -6.57
N ARG A 472 -15.81 14.62 -5.98
CA ARG A 472 -16.61 13.42 -5.76
C ARG A 472 -18.04 13.63 -6.23
N LEU A 473 -18.57 12.63 -6.94
CA LEU A 473 -19.98 12.55 -7.33
C LEU A 473 -20.55 11.23 -6.84
N GLN A 474 -21.64 11.30 -6.09
CA GLN A 474 -22.40 10.12 -5.68
C GLN A 474 -23.81 10.21 -6.22
N LEU A 475 -24.26 9.15 -6.86
CA LEU A 475 -25.62 9.00 -7.37
C LEU A 475 -26.21 7.72 -6.81
N GLY A 476 -27.50 7.74 -6.52
CA GLY A 476 -28.24 6.57 -6.09
C GLY A 476 -29.65 6.61 -6.63
N ALA A 477 -30.22 5.43 -6.95
CA ALA A 477 -31.60 5.29 -7.35
C ALA A 477 -32.18 3.97 -6.87
N LEU A 478 -33.40 4.01 -6.35
CA LEU A 478 -34.22 2.85 -6.02
C LEU A 478 -35.44 2.82 -6.95
N VAL A 479 -35.59 1.74 -7.67
CA VAL A 479 -36.72 1.50 -8.60
C VAL A 479 -37.53 0.32 -8.08
N GLY A 480 -38.85 0.35 -8.28
CA GLY A 480 -39.81 -0.67 -7.84
C GLY A 480 -40.65 -0.20 -6.67
N PRO A 481 -40.42 -0.65 -5.43
CA PRO A 481 -41.31 -0.38 -4.31
C PRO A 481 -41.41 1.09 -3.97
N GLU A 482 -42.55 1.49 -3.40
CA GLU A 482 -42.69 2.80 -2.78
C GLU A 482 -41.73 2.93 -1.58
N ALA A 483 -41.34 4.16 -1.21
CA ALA A 483 -40.38 4.38 -0.13
C ALA A 483 -40.81 3.74 1.21
N ARG A 484 -42.12 3.72 1.49
CA ARG A 484 -42.67 3.09 2.70
C ARG A 484 -42.59 1.56 2.70
N ALA A 485 -42.60 0.94 1.52
CA ALA A 485 -42.51 -0.51 1.35
C ALA A 485 -41.06 -0.97 1.13
N ALA A 486 -40.12 -0.07 0.89
CA ALA A 486 -38.73 -0.39 0.65
C ALA A 486 -38.01 -0.81 1.95
N PRO A 487 -36.96 -1.65 1.85
CA PRO A 487 -36.04 -1.87 2.95
C PRO A 487 -35.38 -0.55 3.36
N PRO A 488 -35.25 -0.23 4.67
CA PRO A 488 -34.60 1.01 5.11
C PRO A 488 -33.20 1.21 4.54
N ASP A 489 -32.42 0.14 4.39
CA ASP A 489 -31.06 0.16 3.85
C ASP A 489 -31.00 0.52 2.35
N PHE A 490 -32.11 0.39 1.62
CA PHE A 490 -32.15 0.72 0.19
C PHE A 490 -32.56 2.16 -0.07
N LEU A 491 -32.99 2.87 0.97
CA LEU A 491 -33.28 4.30 0.92
C LEU A 491 -32.01 5.14 1.15
N PHE A 492 -31.96 6.29 0.54
CA PHE A 492 -30.82 7.21 0.63
C PHE A 492 -31.07 8.29 1.69
N TYR A 493 -30.24 8.30 2.72
CA TYR A 493 -30.26 9.29 3.79
C TYR A 493 -29.05 10.21 3.67
N SER A 494 -29.21 11.47 4.03
CA SER A 494 -28.13 12.44 4.09
C SER A 494 -28.11 13.17 5.44
N GLY A 495 -27.00 13.82 5.75
CA GLY A 495 -26.70 14.41 7.06
C GLY A 495 -25.65 13.59 7.81
N GLY A 496 -24.88 14.25 8.66
CA GLY A 496 -23.76 13.71 9.40
C GLY A 496 -22.42 13.85 8.69
N ALA A 497 -21.35 13.41 9.34
CA ALA A 497 -19.97 13.64 8.93
C ALA A 497 -19.60 13.01 7.56
N GLY A 498 -20.29 11.93 7.18
CA GLY A 498 -20.02 11.19 5.94
C GLY A 498 -20.66 11.80 4.68
N THR A 499 -21.66 12.65 4.81
CA THR A 499 -22.41 13.23 3.70
C THR A 499 -22.45 14.75 3.79
N VAL A 500 -23.27 15.34 4.65
CA VAL A 500 -23.40 16.80 4.83
C VAL A 500 -22.96 17.16 6.24
N ARG A 501 -21.71 17.62 6.38
CA ARG A 501 -21.16 18.07 7.67
C ARG A 501 -21.95 19.27 8.21
N GLY A 502 -22.21 19.26 9.51
CA GLY A 502 -23.00 20.28 10.19
C GLY A 502 -24.50 20.00 10.24
N GLN A 503 -24.99 18.99 9.53
CA GLN A 503 -26.35 18.47 9.70
C GLN A 503 -26.32 17.23 10.61
N PRO A 504 -27.35 17.00 11.44
CA PRO A 504 -27.45 15.78 12.25
C PRO A 504 -27.46 14.52 11.38
N TYR A 505 -27.05 13.41 11.95
CA TYR A 505 -27.02 12.12 11.26
C TYR A 505 -28.40 11.72 10.71
N LYS A 506 -28.48 11.33 9.44
CA LYS A 506 -29.72 10.95 8.73
C LYS A 506 -30.87 11.98 8.84
N SER A 507 -30.57 13.27 9.07
CA SER A 507 -31.58 14.29 9.28
C SER A 507 -32.21 14.84 8.00
N LEU A 508 -31.51 14.74 6.88
CA LEU A 508 -32.00 15.15 5.58
C LEU A 508 -32.78 14.01 4.94
N THR A 509 -34.06 14.13 4.86
CA THR A 509 -35.04 13.12 4.45
C THR A 509 -35.97 13.66 3.39
N ALA A 510 -36.71 12.79 2.74
CA ALA A 510 -37.80 13.13 1.84
C ALA A 510 -39.15 12.92 2.54
N ASP A 511 -40.10 13.83 2.34
CA ASP A 511 -41.46 13.72 2.87
C ASP A 511 -42.37 12.95 1.90
N TYR A 512 -42.95 11.87 2.39
CA TYR A 512 -43.89 11.02 1.67
C TYR A 512 -45.27 11.08 2.32
N GLY A 513 -45.94 12.26 2.25
CA GLY A 513 -47.26 12.47 2.81
C GLY A 513 -47.27 12.50 4.34
N GLY A 514 -46.38 13.29 4.93
CA GLY A 514 -46.22 13.48 6.37
C GLY A 514 -45.36 12.43 7.06
N VAL A 515 -44.73 11.54 6.29
CA VAL A 515 -43.76 10.56 6.77
C VAL A 515 -42.38 10.88 6.16
N GLU A 516 -41.43 11.22 7.01
CA GLU A 516 -40.06 11.49 6.61
C GLU A 516 -39.26 10.19 6.54
N LEU A 517 -38.77 9.87 5.36
CA LEU A 517 -37.94 8.67 5.05
C LEU A 517 -36.69 9.07 4.29
N GLY A 518 -35.80 8.12 4.04
CA GLY A 518 -34.75 8.27 3.05
C GLY A 518 -35.33 8.48 1.64
N GLY A 519 -34.60 9.21 0.81
CA GLY A 519 -34.96 9.40 -0.59
C GLY A 519 -34.87 8.10 -1.40
N ARG A 520 -35.60 8.04 -2.53
CA ARG A 520 -35.46 6.97 -3.54
C ARG A 520 -34.36 7.31 -4.58
N SER A 521 -33.90 8.55 -4.58
CA SER A 521 -32.79 9.05 -5.42
C SER A 521 -32.14 10.28 -4.78
#